data_c35e428827691f53119c23378954879a
#
_entry.id   c35e428827691f53119c23378954879a
#
_cell.length_a   1.000
_cell.length_b   1.000
_cell.length_c   1.000
_cell.angle_alpha   90.00
_cell.angle_beta   90.00
_cell.angle_gamma   90.00
#
_symmetry.space_group_name_H-M   'P 1'
#
loop_
_entity.id
_entity.type
_entity.pdbx_description
1 polymer ?
#
loop_
_entity_poly.entity_id
_entity_poly.type
_entity_poly.pdbx_seq_one_letter_code
_entity_poly.pdbx_strand_id
1 'polypeptide(L)'
;LTDFEDLLAFIERETEFATSYYDDAYLDRRISARMRRRDTESYDDYLEMLRTDDHDERAELLDTLSVNVTQFFRDRKVWAALRDVLLESTDGTLSIWSAACADGREPYSIAMLALDAGPEPQNVRILATDIDEDALDRARQGRYESTRTADIEDQLSFLDHPMEYVEREGERGFVVADHVKDLVRFERHDLITDDPKSGFDLVACRNVCIYIDKQYKLPILDTVSQSLDEGGHLVLGQTETLPGEVKERFEAADPRIRIYRRLSDVE
;
A
#
# COMPACT_ATOMS: atom_id res chain seq x y z
N LEU A 1 -33.54 -1.98 -3.24
CA LEU A 1 -32.11 -1.99 -3.60
C LEU A 1 -32.02 -1.63 -5.07
N THR A 2 -30.97 -0.93 -5.47
CA THR A 2 -30.67 -0.71 -6.88
C THR A 2 -29.93 -1.93 -7.42
N ASP A 3 -29.94 -2.17 -8.72
CA ASP A 3 -29.23 -3.29 -9.37
C ASP A 3 -27.73 -3.27 -9.01
N PHE A 4 -27.17 -2.08 -8.81
CA PHE A 4 -25.77 -1.90 -8.35
C PHE A 4 -25.57 -2.34 -6.90
N GLU A 5 -26.47 -1.97 -5.96
CA GLU A 5 -26.39 -2.40 -4.55
C GLU A 5 -26.54 -3.92 -4.41
N ASP A 6 -27.39 -4.56 -5.23
CA ASP A 6 -27.55 -6.02 -5.24
C ASP A 6 -26.26 -6.72 -5.75
N LEU A 7 -25.58 -6.13 -6.73
CA LEU A 7 -24.30 -6.61 -7.21
C LEU A 7 -23.21 -6.48 -6.13
N LEU A 8 -23.11 -5.32 -5.45
CA LEU A 8 -22.15 -5.13 -4.36
C LEU A 8 -22.39 -6.10 -3.20
N ALA A 9 -23.65 -6.31 -2.81
CA ALA A 9 -24.00 -7.27 -1.76
C ALA A 9 -23.67 -8.72 -2.16
N PHE A 10 -23.76 -9.05 -3.44
CA PHE A 10 -23.32 -10.35 -3.95
C PHE A 10 -21.81 -10.51 -3.86
N ILE A 11 -21.03 -9.51 -4.30
CA ILE A 11 -19.57 -9.53 -4.24
C ILE A 11 -19.12 -9.72 -2.78
N GLU A 12 -19.63 -8.92 -1.85
CA GLU A 12 -19.26 -8.97 -0.43
C GLU A 12 -19.62 -10.32 0.23
N ARG A 13 -20.73 -10.94 -0.17
CA ARG A 13 -21.16 -12.24 0.37
C ARG A 13 -20.36 -13.42 -0.19
N GLU A 14 -20.01 -13.39 -1.46
CA GLU A 14 -19.39 -14.52 -2.17
C GLU A 14 -17.86 -14.43 -2.23
N THR A 15 -17.29 -13.31 -1.77
CA THR A 15 -15.85 -13.06 -1.77
C THR A 15 -15.43 -12.47 -0.43
N GLU A 16 -14.13 -12.37 -0.19
CA GLU A 16 -13.59 -11.69 0.99
C GLU A 16 -13.43 -10.17 0.80
N PHE A 17 -13.92 -9.63 -0.33
CA PHE A 17 -13.81 -8.21 -0.65
C PHE A 17 -14.96 -7.41 -0.02
N ALA A 18 -14.64 -6.60 1.00
CA ALA A 18 -15.60 -5.75 1.71
C ALA A 18 -15.92 -4.49 0.88
N THR A 19 -16.93 -4.60 -0.01
CA THR A 19 -17.35 -3.48 -0.88
C THR A 19 -17.76 -2.25 -0.08
N SER A 20 -18.32 -2.45 1.12
CA SER A 20 -18.78 -1.41 2.03
C SER A 20 -17.67 -0.45 2.50
N TYR A 21 -16.39 -0.82 2.38
CA TYR A 21 -15.26 0.05 2.75
C TYR A 21 -14.86 1.04 1.65
N TYR A 22 -15.32 0.82 0.42
CA TYR A 22 -14.88 1.59 -0.73
C TYR A 22 -15.91 2.65 -1.15
N ASP A 23 -15.42 3.68 -1.82
CA ASP A 23 -16.26 4.72 -2.43
C ASP A 23 -17.08 4.14 -3.59
N ASP A 24 -18.39 4.36 -3.59
CA ASP A 24 -19.31 3.81 -4.59
C ASP A 24 -18.94 4.23 -6.01
N ALA A 25 -18.51 5.47 -6.23
CA ALA A 25 -18.10 5.94 -7.54
C ALA A 25 -16.79 5.28 -8.01
N TYR A 26 -15.94 4.89 -7.08
CA TYR A 26 -14.77 4.07 -7.39
C TYR A 26 -15.18 2.68 -7.84
N LEU A 27 -16.04 2.00 -7.07
CA LEU A 27 -16.52 0.65 -7.38
C LEU A 27 -17.27 0.63 -8.72
N ASP A 28 -18.21 1.55 -8.92
CA ASP A 28 -18.97 1.69 -10.17
C ASP A 28 -18.03 1.80 -11.39
N ARG A 29 -17.05 2.70 -11.32
CA ARG A 29 -16.11 2.90 -12.43
C ARG A 29 -15.31 1.64 -12.76
N ARG A 30 -14.88 0.87 -11.74
CA ARG A 30 -14.10 -0.36 -11.90
C ARG A 30 -14.97 -1.50 -12.44
N ILE A 31 -16.14 -1.71 -11.85
CA ILE A 31 -17.10 -2.72 -12.27
C ILE A 31 -17.57 -2.43 -13.71
N SER A 32 -17.97 -1.19 -14.02
CA SER A 32 -18.36 -0.80 -15.38
C SER A 32 -17.23 -1.00 -16.41
N ALA A 33 -15.97 -0.81 -16.01
CA ALA A 33 -14.83 -1.10 -16.90
C ALA A 33 -14.70 -2.61 -17.18
N ARG A 34 -14.98 -3.47 -16.17
CA ARG A 34 -14.96 -4.92 -16.35
C ARG A 34 -16.15 -5.40 -17.20
N MET A 35 -17.36 -4.90 -16.92
CA MET A 35 -18.57 -5.18 -17.70
C MET A 35 -18.36 -4.93 -19.20
N ARG A 36 -17.75 -3.77 -19.55
CA ARG A 36 -17.41 -3.46 -20.96
C ARG A 36 -16.47 -4.49 -21.61
N ARG A 37 -15.54 -5.09 -20.85
CA ARG A 37 -14.66 -6.16 -21.36
C ARG A 37 -15.38 -7.48 -21.57
N ARG A 38 -16.54 -7.64 -20.92
CA ARG A 38 -17.39 -8.83 -20.99
C ARG A 38 -18.62 -8.62 -21.86
N ASP A 39 -18.73 -7.46 -22.54
CA ASP A 39 -19.86 -7.09 -23.38
C ASP A 39 -21.22 -7.18 -22.66
N THR A 40 -21.22 -6.85 -21.34
CA THR A 40 -22.44 -6.72 -20.52
C THR A 40 -22.81 -5.26 -20.34
N GLU A 41 -24.12 -4.93 -20.48
CA GLU A 41 -24.60 -3.55 -20.44
C GLU A 41 -25.32 -3.19 -19.14
N SER A 42 -25.80 -4.19 -18.37
CA SER A 42 -26.51 -3.97 -17.11
C SER A 42 -25.82 -4.69 -15.94
N TYR A 43 -26.01 -4.15 -14.73
CA TYR A 43 -25.54 -4.81 -13.50
C TYR A 43 -26.22 -6.14 -13.26
N ASP A 44 -27.49 -6.28 -13.63
CA ASP A 44 -28.25 -7.53 -13.51
C ASP A 44 -27.66 -8.63 -14.42
N ASP A 45 -27.36 -8.31 -15.68
CA ASP A 45 -26.75 -9.27 -16.60
C ASP A 45 -25.35 -9.69 -16.10
N TYR A 46 -24.59 -8.74 -15.55
CA TYR A 46 -23.27 -9.03 -15.01
C TYR A 46 -23.34 -9.85 -13.72
N LEU A 47 -24.31 -9.55 -12.85
CA LEU A 47 -24.58 -10.33 -11.64
C LEU A 47 -24.98 -11.78 -11.99
N GLU A 48 -25.81 -11.98 -13.00
CA GLU A 48 -26.18 -13.31 -13.45
C GLU A 48 -24.98 -14.07 -14.04
N MET A 49 -24.10 -13.37 -14.77
CA MET A 49 -22.83 -13.94 -15.23
C MET A 49 -21.97 -14.39 -14.05
N LEU A 50 -21.78 -13.57 -13.02
CA LEU A 50 -20.98 -13.92 -11.84
C LEU A 50 -21.58 -15.08 -11.03
N ARG A 51 -22.91 -15.26 -11.07
CA ARG A 51 -23.59 -16.40 -10.42
C ARG A 51 -23.37 -17.71 -11.14
N THR A 52 -23.25 -17.66 -12.44
CA THR A 52 -23.16 -18.84 -13.32
C THR A 52 -21.73 -19.20 -13.70
N ASP A 53 -20.78 -18.27 -13.51
CA ASP A 53 -19.38 -18.46 -13.86
C ASP A 53 -18.65 -19.31 -12.82
N ASP A 54 -17.80 -20.20 -13.29
CA ASP A 54 -17.09 -21.19 -12.50
C ASP A 54 -15.76 -20.61 -11.98
N HIS A 55 -15.84 -19.47 -11.25
CA HIS A 55 -14.76 -18.74 -10.53
C HIS A 55 -13.86 -17.81 -11.35
N ASP A 56 -13.69 -17.97 -12.66
CA ASP A 56 -12.71 -17.17 -13.43
C ASP A 56 -13.07 -15.69 -13.49
N GLU A 57 -14.33 -15.33 -13.75
CA GLU A 57 -14.75 -13.93 -13.84
C GLU A 57 -14.76 -13.25 -12.46
N ARG A 58 -15.08 -13.99 -11.40
CA ARG A 58 -15.01 -13.45 -10.03
C ARG A 58 -13.59 -13.08 -9.65
N ALA A 59 -12.61 -13.94 -9.96
CA ALA A 59 -11.20 -13.67 -9.70
C ALA A 59 -10.71 -12.44 -10.48
N GLU A 60 -11.06 -12.33 -11.74
CA GLU A 60 -10.71 -11.20 -12.59
C GLU A 60 -11.40 -9.88 -12.15
N LEU A 61 -12.63 -9.98 -11.62
CA LEU A 61 -13.31 -8.85 -11.03
C LEU A 61 -12.59 -8.40 -9.76
N LEU A 62 -12.22 -9.31 -8.86
CA LEU A 62 -11.49 -9.00 -7.64
C LEU A 62 -10.14 -8.36 -7.94
N ASP A 63 -9.39 -8.88 -8.91
CA ASP A 63 -8.14 -8.26 -9.36
C ASP A 63 -8.37 -6.84 -9.91
N THR A 64 -9.51 -6.62 -10.58
CA THR A 64 -9.90 -5.29 -11.07
C THR A 64 -10.28 -4.34 -9.93
N LEU A 65 -10.95 -4.83 -8.88
CA LEU A 65 -11.38 -4.03 -7.72
C LEU A 65 -10.23 -3.75 -6.75
N SER A 66 -9.35 -4.72 -6.55
CA SER A 66 -8.15 -4.56 -5.73
C SER A 66 -7.20 -3.54 -6.36
N VAL A 67 -6.82 -2.52 -5.59
CA VAL A 67 -5.91 -1.47 -6.10
C VAL A 67 -4.47 -1.87 -5.84
N ASN A 68 -4.01 -2.91 -6.53
CA ASN A 68 -2.63 -3.37 -6.42
C ASN A 68 -1.66 -2.62 -7.37
N VAL A 69 -2.05 -1.42 -7.85
CA VAL A 69 -1.18 -0.60 -8.71
C VAL A 69 -0.19 0.17 -7.85
N THR A 70 0.98 -0.39 -7.70
CA THR A 70 2.11 0.24 -7.03
C THR A 70 3.36 0.21 -7.92
N GLN A 71 4.40 0.93 -7.55
CA GLN A 71 5.67 1.02 -8.26
C GLN A 71 6.80 1.14 -7.25
N PHE A 72 7.99 0.65 -7.60
CA PHE A 72 9.18 0.99 -6.86
C PHE A 72 9.41 2.50 -6.90
N PHE A 73 9.74 3.08 -5.77
CA PHE A 73 10.02 4.51 -5.60
C PHE A 73 8.93 5.43 -6.20
N ARG A 74 7.65 5.02 -6.07
CA ARG A 74 6.51 5.84 -6.52
C ARG A 74 6.56 7.21 -5.87
N ASP A 75 6.42 8.28 -6.70
CA ASP A 75 6.53 9.69 -6.26
C ASP A 75 7.93 10.05 -5.72
N ARG A 76 8.94 10.02 -6.59
CA ARG A 76 10.38 10.18 -6.28
C ARG A 76 10.73 11.27 -5.26
N LYS A 77 9.95 12.35 -5.17
CA LYS A 77 10.19 13.44 -4.22
C LYS A 77 10.02 13.01 -2.76
N VAL A 78 9.08 12.09 -2.51
CA VAL A 78 8.86 11.53 -1.16
C VAL A 78 10.08 10.73 -0.73
N TRP A 79 10.67 9.95 -1.62
CA TRP A 79 11.83 9.10 -1.33
C TRP A 79 13.10 9.90 -1.05
N ALA A 80 13.29 11.04 -1.72
CA ALA A 80 14.41 11.94 -1.41
C ALA A 80 14.32 12.47 0.03
N ALA A 81 13.13 12.88 0.47
CA ALA A 81 12.95 13.35 1.84
C ALA A 81 12.96 12.19 2.87
N LEU A 82 12.47 11.00 2.50
CA LEU A 82 12.59 9.82 3.37
C LEU A 82 14.06 9.42 3.58
N ARG A 83 14.92 9.58 2.58
CA ARG A 83 16.37 9.37 2.75
C ARG A 83 16.93 10.22 3.87
N ASP A 84 16.54 11.50 3.95
CA ASP A 84 16.99 12.40 5.01
C ASP A 84 16.48 11.95 6.39
N VAL A 85 15.19 11.56 6.48
CA VAL A 85 14.60 11.01 7.72
C VAL A 85 15.31 9.74 8.18
N LEU A 86 15.65 8.83 7.26
CA LEU A 86 16.36 7.59 7.57
C LEU A 86 17.79 7.86 8.05
N LEU A 87 18.48 8.87 7.47
CA LEU A 87 19.83 9.28 7.87
C LEU A 87 19.87 9.95 9.25
N GLU A 88 18.81 10.62 9.66
CA GLU A 88 18.71 11.23 11.00
C GLU A 88 18.51 10.18 12.10
N SER A 89 18.00 9.01 11.76
CA SER A 89 17.71 7.89 12.67
C SER A 89 18.96 7.02 12.90
N THR A 90 19.99 7.57 13.55
CA THR A 90 21.30 6.90 13.65
C THR A 90 21.49 6.04 14.89
N ASP A 91 20.64 6.17 15.91
CA ASP A 91 20.78 5.49 17.20
C ASP A 91 19.67 4.45 17.42
N GLY A 92 20.03 3.15 17.40
CA GLY A 92 19.13 2.06 17.74
C GLY A 92 18.56 1.31 16.54
N THR A 93 17.46 0.57 16.78
CA THR A 93 16.72 -0.17 15.74
C THR A 93 15.66 0.73 15.13
N LEU A 94 15.68 0.89 13.84
CA LEU A 94 14.67 1.62 13.09
C LEU A 94 13.50 0.68 12.74
N SER A 95 12.37 0.89 13.38
CA SER A 95 11.14 0.12 13.18
C SER A 95 10.21 0.86 12.21
N ILE A 96 9.90 0.24 11.08
CA ILE A 96 9.11 0.86 10.02
C ILE A 96 7.87 0.01 9.73
N TRP A 97 6.72 0.64 9.52
CA TRP A 97 5.52 -0.01 9.06
C TRP A 97 5.07 0.55 7.70
N SER A 98 5.01 -0.32 6.67
CA SER A 98 4.34 -0.03 5.41
C SER A 98 2.93 -0.60 5.47
N ALA A 99 1.95 0.27 5.69
CA ALA A 99 0.54 -0.07 5.86
C ALA A 99 -0.17 -0.04 4.50
N ALA A 100 -0.90 -1.11 4.17
CA ALA A 100 -1.50 -1.36 2.84
C ALA A 100 -0.44 -1.41 1.73
N CYS A 101 0.47 -2.36 1.85
CA CYS A 101 1.69 -2.46 1.03
C CYS A 101 1.47 -3.07 -0.35
N ALA A 102 0.27 -3.55 -0.67
CA ALA A 102 -0.07 -4.26 -1.90
C ALA A 102 0.95 -5.40 -2.20
N ASP A 103 1.51 -5.44 -3.40
CA ASP A 103 2.45 -6.48 -3.85
C ASP A 103 3.90 -6.29 -3.34
N GLY A 104 4.13 -5.43 -2.35
CA GLY A 104 5.41 -5.29 -1.65
C GLY A 104 6.42 -4.33 -2.26
N ARG A 105 6.16 -3.68 -3.38
CA ARG A 105 7.10 -2.72 -3.99
C ARG A 105 7.42 -1.54 -3.08
N GLU A 106 6.47 -1.06 -2.26
CA GLU A 106 6.72 0.03 -1.33
C GLU A 106 7.66 -0.40 -0.18
N PRO A 107 7.39 -1.45 0.62
CA PRO A 107 8.30 -1.86 1.69
C PRO A 107 9.68 -2.27 1.17
N TYR A 108 9.78 -2.89 0.00
CA TYR A 108 11.08 -3.15 -0.62
C TYR A 108 11.80 -1.87 -1.04
N SER A 109 11.09 -0.84 -1.52
CA SER A 109 11.71 0.47 -1.79
C SER A 109 12.23 1.11 -0.51
N ILE A 110 11.52 0.96 0.61
CA ILE A 110 12.00 1.43 1.93
C ILE A 110 13.24 0.66 2.35
N ALA A 111 13.24 -0.67 2.21
CA ALA A 111 14.39 -1.51 2.55
C ALA A 111 15.64 -1.16 1.73
N MET A 112 15.48 -1.05 0.40
CA MET A 112 16.57 -0.64 -0.49
C MET A 112 17.09 0.74 -0.15
N LEU A 113 16.20 1.71 0.13
CA LEU A 113 16.59 3.07 0.49
C LEU A 113 17.36 3.10 1.82
N ALA A 114 16.94 2.32 2.81
CA ALA A 114 17.62 2.21 4.09
C ALA A 114 19.03 1.63 3.93
N LEU A 115 19.21 0.62 3.09
CA LEU A 115 20.52 0.05 2.76
C LEU A 115 21.41 1.04 2.00
N ASP A 116 20.84 1.78 1.05
CA ASP A 116 21.55 2.76 0.21
C ASP A 116 21.93 4.05 1.00
N ALA A 117 21.09 4.44 1.98
CA ALA A 117 21.32 5.60 2.83
C ALA A 117 22.37 5.37 3.94
N GLY A 118 22.63 4.12 4.34
CA GLY A 118 23.76 3.78 5.20
C GLY A 118 23.50 3.30 6.62
N PRO A 119 22.25 3.17 7.17
CA PRO A 119 22.07 2.47 8.42
C PRO A 119 22.52 1.00 8.28
N GLU A 120 23.09 0.46 9.35
CA GLU A 120 23.47 -0.95 9.36
C GLU A 120 22.22 -1.83 9.17
N PRO A 121 22.23 -2.82 8.26
CA PRO A 121 21.04 -3.62 7.94
C PRO A 121 20.38 -4.28 9.15
N GLN A 122 21.15 -4.71 10.15
CA GLN A 122 20.64 -5.31 11.37
C GLN A 122 19.80 -4.36 12.23
N ASN A 123 19.91 -3.06 11.99
CA ASN A 123 19.20 -2.03 12.73
C ASN A 123 17.90 -1.61 12.05
N VAL A 124 17.54 -2.21 10.92
CA VAL A 124 16.29 -1.89 10.19
C VAL A 124 15.34 -3.08 10.25
N ARG A 125 14.10 -2.81 10.63
CA ARG A 125 13.00 -3.79 10.63
C ARG A 125 11.77 -3.17 9.98
N ILE A 126 11.24 -3.83 8.97
CA ILE A 126 10.08 -3.35 8.22
C ILE A 126 8.96 -4.37 8.37
N LEU A 127 7.84 -3.93 8.96
CA LEU A 127 6.58 -4.64 8.90
C LEU A 127 5.81 -4.13 7.69
N ALA A 128 5.36 -5.01 6.83
CA ALA A 128 4.54 -4.70 5.68
C ALA A 128 3.20 -5.41 5.79
N THR A 129 2.09 -4.69 5.70
CA THR A 129 0.78 -5.29 5.87
C THR A 129 -0.17 -4.90 4.76
N ASP A 130 -1.06 -5.82 4.41
CA ASP A 130 -2.18 -5.58 3.52
C ASP A 130 -3.38 -6.44 3.95
N ILE A 131 -4.57 -6.13 3.50
CA ILE A 131 -5.76 -6.96 3.69
C ILE A 131 -5.81 -8.09 2.65
N ASP A 132 -5.21 -7.89 1.48
CA ASP A 132 -5.19 -8.81 0.33
C ASP A 132 -4.05 -9.83 0.48
N GLU A 133 -4.41 -11.07 0.87
CA GLU A 133 -3.44 -12.15 1.08
C GLU A 133 -2.76 -12.58 -0.23
N ASP A 134 -3.45 -12.52 -1.37
CA ASP A 134 -2.87 -12.82 -2.68
C ASP A 134 -1.80 -11.78 -3.07
N ALA A 135 -2.02 -10.51 -2.73
CA ALA A 135 -1.01 -9.48 -2.89
C ALA A 135 0.21 -9.72 -1.98
N LEU A 136 -0.03 -10.12 -0.73
CA LEU A 136 1.03 -10.47 0.22
C LEU A 136 1.84 -11.69 -0.24
N ASP A 137 1.20 -12.68 -0.86
CA ASP A 137 1.90 -13.85 -1.41
C ASP A 137 2.80 -13.47 -2.59
N ARG A 138 2.35 -12.57 -3.46
CA ARG A 138 3.20 -11.98 -4.50
C ARG A 138 4.36 -11.19 -3.90
N ALA A 139 4.09 -10.40 -2.86
CA ALA A 139 5.10 -9.64 -2.14
C ALA A 139 6.19 -10.53 -1.53
N ARG A 140 5.81 -11.62 -0.85
CA ARG A 140 6.75 -12.61 -0.27
C ARG A 140 7.67 -13.24 -1.31
N GLN A 141 7.17 -13.48 -2.53
CA GLN A 141 7.99 -13.98 -3.63
C GLN A 141 9.04 -12.95 -4.06
N GLY A 142 8.70 -11.67 -4.01
CA GLY A 142 9.57 -10.57 -4.42
C GLY A 142 9.98 -10.64 -5.89
N ARG A 143 9.10 -11.16 -6.76
CA ARG A 143 9.31 -11.32 -8.20
C ARG A 143 8.43 -10.36 -8.97
N TYR A 144 9.02 -9.61 -9.87
CA TYR A 144 8.33 -8.56 -10.62
C TYR A 144 8.76 -8.56 -12.07
N GLU A 145 7.87 -8.14 -12.95
CA GLU A 145 8.15 -8.01 -14.39
C GLU A 145 7.99 -6.58 -14.87
N SER A 146 8.93 -6.11 -15.68
CA SER A 146 8.77 -4.89 -16.46
C SER A 146 7.70 -5.08 -17.52
N THR A 147 6.78 -4.11 -17.61
CA THR A 147 5.73 -4.08 -18.63
C THR A 147 6.05 -2.98 -19.65
N ARG A 148 5.25 -2.89 -20.71
CA ARG A 148 5.40 -1.81 -21.72
C ARG A 148 5.19 -0.41 -21.16
N THR A 149 4.50 -0.30 -20.01
CA THR A 149 4.12 0.97 -19.37
C THR A 149 4.80 1.17 -18.00
N ALA A 150 5.49 0.17 -17.49
CA ALA A 150 6.16 0.22 -16.18
C ALA A 150 7.51 -0.52 -16.27
N ASP A 151 8.55 0.25 -16.50
CA ASP A 151 9.92 -0.25 -16.54
C ASP A 151 10.52 -0.24 -15.13
N ILE A 152 10.89 -1.41 -14.62
CA ILE A 152 11.46 -1.57 -13.27
C ILE A 152 12.87 -0.95 -13.20
N GLU A 153 13.69 -1.02 -14.23
CA GLU A 153 15.01 -0.36 -14.22
C GLU A 153 14.89 1.16 -14.06
N ASP A 154 13.94 1.77 -14.79
CA ASP A 154 13.67 3.20 -14.62
C ASP A 154 13.20 3.52 -13.21
N GLN A 155 12.30 2.70 -12.64
CA GLN A 155 11.84 2.89 -11.26
C GLN A 155 12.99 2.79 -10.25
N LEU A 156 13.87 1.80 -10.38
CA LEU A 156 15.02 1.57 -9.51
C LEU A 156 16.16 2.58 -9.72
N SER A 157 16.17 3.34 -10.82
CA SER A 157 17.18 4.37 -11.11
C SER A 157 17.24 5.51 -10.08
N PHE A 158 16.38 5.48 -9.06
CA PHE A 158 16.45 6.33 -7.89
C PHE A 158 17.65 6.01 -6.98
N LEU A 159 18.10 4.76 -6.98
CA LEU A 159 19.22 4.27 -6.20
C LEU A 159 20.54 4.46 -6.95
N ASP A 160 21.64 4.62 -6.21
CA ASP A 160 22.97 4.75 -6.79
C ASP A 160 23.46 3.44 -7.41
N HIS A 161 23.16 2.29 -6.75
CA HIS A 161 23.55 0.95 -7.17
C HIS A 161 22.38 -0.03 -7.19
N PRO A 162 21.36 0.16 -8.06
CA PRO A 162 20.11 -0.62 -8.01
C PRO A 162 20.30 -2.13 -8.14
N MET A 163 21.32 -2.58 -8.89
CA MET A 163 21.59 -4.01 -9.09
C MET A 163 22.24 -4.72 -7.89
N GLU A 164 22.53 -4.01 -6.81
CA GLU A 164 22.90 -4.62 -5.53
C GLU A 164 21.67 -5.15 -4.79
N TYR A 165 20.48 -4.62 -5.10
CA TYR A 165 19.23 -4.91 -4.39
C TYR A 165 18.27 -5.82 -5.15
N VAL A 166 18.50 -6.02 -6.46
CA VAL A 166 17.69 -6.90 -7.30
C VAL A 166 18.56 -7.72 -8.24
N GLU A 167 18.08 -8.92 -8.56
CA GLU A 167 18.67 -9.80 -9.57
C GLU A 167 17.78 -9.84 -10.82
N ARG A 168 18.38 -9.90 -12.00
CA ARG A 168 17.62 -10.10 -13.24
C ARG A 168 17.17 -11.54 -13.39
N GLU A 169 15.92 -11.73 -13.78
CA GLU A 169 15.33 -13.02 -14.11
C GLU A 169 14.76 -12.98 -15.54
N GLY A 170 15.49 -13.56 -16.50
CA GLY A 170 15.14 -13.49 -17.92
C GLY A 170 15.28 -12.08 -18.50
N GLU A 171 14.46 -11.77 -19.52
CA GLU A 171 14.55 -10.49 -20.23
C GLU A 171 13.89 -9.32 -19.51
N ARG A 172 12.82 -9.58 -18.74
CA ARG A 172 11.95 -8.55 -18.11
C ARG A 172 11.75 -8.75 -16.62
N GLY A 173 12.14 -9.88 -16.10
CA GLY A 173 11.93 -10.25 -14.69
C GLY A 173 13.03 -9.67 -13.80
N PHE A 174 12.63 -9.37 -12.57
CA PHE A 174 13.47 -8.93 -11.47
C PHE A 174 13.07 -9.64 -10.20
N VAL A 175 14.04 -10.08 -9.44
CA VAL A 175 13.85 -10.68 -8.11
C VAL A 175 14.56 -9.82 -7.09
N VAL A 176 13.87 -9.46 -6.03
CA VAL A 176 14.47 -8.74 -4.90
C VAL A 176 15.50 -9.64 -4.23
N ALA A 177 16.69 -9.11 -3.96
CA ALA A 177 17.78 -9.85 -3.33
C ALA A 177 17.43 -10.28 -1.90
N ASP A 178 17.94 -11.43 -1.46
CA ASP A 178 17.57 -12.01 -0.18
C ASP A 178 17.89 -11.10 1.01
N HIS A 179 19.04 -10.41 0.99
CA HIS A 179 19.40 -9.47 2.07
C HIS A 179 18.45 -8.26 2.19
N VAL A 180 17.70 -7.92 1.12
CA VAL A 180 16.62 -6.91 1.16
C VAL A 180 15.35 -7.53 1.72
N LYS A 181 15.01 -8.76 1.29
CA LYS A 181 13.83 -9.50 1.78
C LYS A 181 13.91 -9.76 3.27
N ASP A 182 15.09 -10.05 3.80
CA ASP A 182 15.33 -10.34 5.21
C ASP A 182 14.98 -9.18 6.14
N LEU A 183 14.90 -7.95 5.61
CA LEU A 183 14.48 -6.76 6.35
C LEU A 183 12.97 -6.61 6.45
N VAL A 184 12.19 -7.34 5.63
CA VAL A 184 10.75 -7.10 5.47
C VAL A 184 9.95 -8.34 5.92
N ARG A 185 9.04 -8.13 6.86
CA ARG A 185 8.07 -9.14 7.30
C ARG A 185 6.68 -8.77 6.78
N PHE A 186 6.00 -9.72 6.14
CA PHE A 186 4.65 -9.52 5.61
C PHE A 186 3.60 -10.19 6.50
N GLU A 187 2.55 -9.44 6.85
CA GLU A 187 1.41 -9.91 7.66
C GLU A 187 0.09 -9.37 7.08
N ARG A 188 -0.97 -10.17 7.19
CA ARG A 188 -2.32 -9.67 6.93
C ARG A 188 -2.75 -8.73 8.06
N HIS A 189 -3.31 -7.58 7.72
CA HIS A 189 -3.85 -6.61 8.66
C HIS A 189 -4.91 -5.73 8.00
N ASP A 190 -6.08 -5.65 8.63
CA ASP A 190 -7.17 -4.76 8.23
C ASP A 190 -7.07 -3.45 9.04
N LEU A 191 -6.75 -2.36 8.34
CA LEU A 191 -6.60 -1.03 8.96
C LEU A 191 -7.89 -0.47 9.58
N ILE A 192 -9.06 -1.05 9.25
CA ILE A 192 -10.37 -0.59 9.71
C ILE A 192 -10.81 -1.36 10.96
N THR A 193 -10.58 -2.68 10.98
CA THR A 193 -11.15 -3.56 12.00
C THR A 193 -10.15 -4.11 13.00
N ASP A 194 -8.87 -4.21 12.63
CA ASP A 194 -7.85 -4.74 13.52
C ASP A 194 -7.32 -3.65 14.48
N ASP A 195 -6.81 -4.06 15.62
CA ASP A 195 -6.22 -3.16 16.62
C ASP A 195 -4.97 -2.45 16.06
N PRO A 196 -4.72 -1.18 16.45
CA PRO A 196 -3.49 -0.49 16.08
C PRO A 196 -2.25 -1.28 16.50
N LYS A 197 -1.24 -1.27 15.66
CA LYS A 197 0.09 -1.76 16.01
C LYS A 197 0.82 -0.69 16.86
N SER A 198 2.04 -0.94 17.30
CA SER A 198 2.79 0.01 18.13
C SER A 198 4.30 -0.12 17.94
N GLY A 199 5.05 0.91 18.32
CA GLY A 199 6.51 0.89 18.37
C GLY A 199 7.17 1.14 17.02
N PHE A 200 6.62 2.06 16.22
CA PHE A 200 7.20 2.42 14.92
C PHE A 200 7.76 3.85 14.93
N ASP A 201 8.97 3.97 14.42
CA ASP A 201 9.63 5.25 14.16
C ASP A 201 9.10 5.88 12.86
N LEU A 202 8.62 5.06 11.92
CA LEU A 202 8.07 5.50 10.65
C LEU A 202 6.91 4.63 10.23
N VAL A 203 5.80 5.26 9.82
CA VAL A 203 4.66 4.59 9.19
C VAL A 203 4.42 5.20 7.81
N ALA A 204 4.48 4.37 6.77
CA ALA A 204 4.05 4.72 5.42
C ALA A 204 2.63 4.17 5.20
N CYS A 205 1.65 5.06 5.01
CA CYS A 205 0.28 4.71 4.64
C CYS A 205 -0.10 5.54 3.41
N ARG A 206 0.26 5.08 2.23
CA ARG A 206 0.25 5.88 1.01
C ARG A 206 -0.73 5.34 -0.02
N ASN A 207 -1.52 6.26 -0.58
CA ASN A 207 -2.44 5.97 -1.68
C ASN A 207 -3.54 4.94 -1.35
N VAL A 208 -3.96 4.86 -0.10
CA VAL A 208 -5.02 3.98 0.41
C VAL A 208 -6.34 4.73 0.50
N CYS A 209 -6.33 5.86 1.21
CA CYS A 209 -7.55 6.61 1.52
C CYS A 209 -8.23 7.25 0.29
N ILE A 210 -7.57 7.28 -0.86
CA ILE A 210 -8.16 7.82 -2.10
C ILE A 210 -9.30 6.95 -2.66
N TYR A 211 -9.35 5.67 -2.28
CA TYR A 211 -10.35 4.70 -2.75
C TYR A 211 -11.39 4.34 -1.69
N ILE A 212 -11.10 4.70 -0.44
CA ILE A 212 -11.90 4.35 0.73
C ILE A 212 -13.03 5.34 0.94
N ASP A 213 -14.20 4.86 1.36
CA ASP A 213 -15.33 5.70 1.75
C ASP A 213 -14.94 6.66 2.89
N LYS A 214 -15.52 7.84 2.86
CA LYS A 214 -15.17 8.94 3.77
C LYS A 214 -15.27 8.56 5.25
N GLN A 215 -16.24 7.71 5.62
CA GLN A 215 -16.46 7.29 7.02
C GLN A 215 -15.31 6.46 7.59
N TYR A 216 -14.56 5.73 6.74
CA TYR A 216 -13.46 4.86 7.17
C TYR A 216 -12.08 5.54 7.12
N LYS A 217 -11.97 6.73 6.49
CA LYS A 217 -10.67 7.46 6.40
C LYS A 217 -10.14 7.86 7.76
N LEU A 218 -11.01 8.34 8.65
CA LEU A 218 -10.61 8.71 10.01
C LEU A 218 -10.16 7.49 10.83
N PRO A 219 -10.91 6.37 10.90
CA PRO A 219 -10.43 5.15 11.54
C PRO A 219 -9.07 4.68 11.05
N ILE A 220 -8.83 4.60 9.74
CA ILE A 220 -7.54 4.19 9.17
C ILE A 220 -6.41 5.12 9.64
N LEU A 221 -6.59 6.44 9.50
CA LEU A 221 -5.57 7.41 9.88
C LEU A 221 -5.34 7.48 11.39
N ASP A 222 -6.36 7.18 12.19
CA ASP A 222 -6.22 7.06 13.64
C ASP A 222 -5.42 5.80 14.02
N THR A 223 -5.70 4.66 13.40
CA THR A 223 -4.96 3.39 13.56
C THR A 223 -3.47 3.58 13.28
N VAL A 224 -3.11 4.15 12.12
CA VAL A 224 -1.69 4.38 11.78
C VAL A 224 -1.03 5.43 12.66
N SER A 225 -1.77 6.44 13.11
CA SER A 225 -1.27 7.48 14.02
C SER A 225 -0.93 6.93 15.41
N GLN A 226 -1.77 6.05 15.94
CA GLN A 226 -1.55 5.43 17.25
C GLN A 226 -0.38 4.45 17.25
N SER A 227 -0.03 3.93 16.08
CA SER A 227 1.06 2.96 15.90
C SER A 227 2.47 3.58 15.96
N LEU A 228 2.57 4.91 15.78
CA LEU A 228 3.83 5.64 15.82
C LEU A 228 4.28 5.92 17.26
N ASP A 229 5.56 5.87 17.49
CA ASP A 229 6.18 6.41 18.69
C ASP A 229 6.25 7.95 18.65
N GLU A 230 6.44 8.61 19.78
CA GLU A 230 6.63 10.06 19.85
C GLU A 230 7.85 10.49 19.02
N GLY A 231 7.69 11.52 18.22
CA GLY A 231 8.71 12.00 17.29
C GLY A 231 8.82 11.18 16.00
N GLY A 232 8.09 10.07 15.90
CA GLY A 232 8.04 9.23 14.69
C GLY A 232 7.36 9.93 13.49
N HIS A 233 7.59 9.40 12.30
CA HIS A 233 7.16 10.02 11.05
C HIS A 233 6.03 9.25 10.39
N LEU A 234 4.98 9.98 9.95
CA LEU A 234 3.89 9.48 9.11
C LEU A 234 4.05 9.99 7.68
N VAL A 235 4.02 9.08 6.72
CA VAL A 235 4.11 9.41 5.29
C VAL A 235 2.79 9.03 4.61
N LEU A 236 2.15 10.00 3.99
CA LEU A 236 0.91 9.82 3.23
C LEU A 236 1.15 9.98 1.72
N GLY A 237 0.19 9.53 0.91
CA GLY A 237 0.18 9.80 -0.52
C GLY A 237 -0.02 11.29 -0.83
N GLN A 238 0.43 11.75 -2.00
CA GLN A 238 0.44 13.19 -2.37
C GLN A 238 -0.92 13.86 -2.29
N THR A 239 -1.99 13.14 -2.57
CA THR A 239 -3.38 13.66 -2.58
C THR A 239 -4.11 13.43 -1.26
N GLU A 240 -3.49 12.75 -0.31
CA GLU A 240 -4.06 12.45 0.99
C GLU A 240 -3.74 13.54 2.01
N THR A 241 -4.63 13.73 2.97
CA THR A 241 -4.48 14.76 4.00
C THR A 241 -4.96 14.23 5.34
N LEU A 242 -4.31 14.65 6.42
CA LEU A 242 -4.76 14.35 7.78
C LEU A 242 -6.07 15.10 8.08
N PRO A 243 -7.11 14.41 8.58
CA PRO A 243 -8.29 15.04 9.17
C PRO A 243 -7.91 15.92 10.36
N GLY A 244 -8.73 16.96 10.64
CA GLY A 244 -8.43 17.93 11.70
C GLY A 244 -8.10 17.30 13.05
N GLU A 245 -8.87 16.29 13.45
CA GLU A 245 -8.72 15.59 14.74
C GLU A 245 -7.39 14.83 14.87
N VAL A 246 -6.91 14.23 13.78
CA VAL A 246 -5.62 13.53 13.74
C VAL A 246 -4.48 14.52 13.56
N LYS A 247 -4.70 15.58 12.77
CA LYS A 247 -3.69 16.58 12.44
C LYS A 247 -3.11 17.30 13.67
N GLU A 248 -3.92 17.50 14.71
CA GLU A 248 -3.47 18.15 15.96
C GLU A 248 -2.34 17.40 16.66
N ARG A 249 -2.19 16.10 16.39
CA ARG A 249 -1.12 15.24 16.94
C ARG A 249 0.20 15.32 16.15
N PHE A 250 0.22 16.11 15.05
CA PHE A 250 1.33 16.13 14.11
C PHE A 250 1.77 17.55 13.76
N GLU A 251 3.06 17.71 13.58
CA GLU A 251 3.63 18.83 12.84
C GLU A 251 4.01 18.39 11.41
N ALA A 252 3.90 19.29 10.45
CA ALA A 252 4.29 19.00 9.07
C ALA A 252 5.80 19.14 8.93
N ALA A 253 6.51 18.04 8.75
CA ALA A 253 7.94 18.04 8.43
C ALA A 253 8.17 18.61 7.02
N ASP A 254 7.43 18.13 6.01
CA ASP A 254 7.27 18.78 4.71
C ASP A 254 5.82 18.60 4.19
N PRO A 255 4.99 19.66 4.27
CA PRO A 255 3.57 19.57 3.88
C PRO A 255 3.37 19.34 2.39
N ARG A 256 4.37 19.64 1.53
CA ARG A 256 4.28 19.47 0.07
C ARG A 256 4.42 18.02 -0.35
N ILE A 257 5.14 17.22 0.46
CA ILE A 257 5.37 15.80 0.22
C ILE A 257 4.67 14.89 1.23
N ARG A 258 3.80 15.48 2.10
CA ARG A 258 2.95 14.76 3.06
C ARG A 258 3.72 13.89 4.06
N ILE A 259 4.83 14.40 4.56
CA ILE A 259 5.56 13.84 5.70
C ILE A 259 5.22 14.67 6.94
N TYR A 260 4.79 13.97 7.98
CA TYR A 260 4.35 14.53 9.25
C TYR A 260 5.13 13.88 10.39
N ARG A 261 5.48 14.65 11.41
CA ARG A 261 6.14 14.17 12.62
C ARG A 261 5.15 14.16 13.78
N ARG A 262 5.06 13.04 14.50
CA ARG A 262 4.22 12.93 15.68
C ARG A 262 4.75 13.83 16.80
N LEU A 263 3.87 14.64 17.38
CA LEU A 263 4.18 15.44 18.56
C LEU A 263 4.20 14.56 19.81
N SER A 264 4.98 14.97 20.81
CA SER A 264 4.90 14.37 22.12
C SER A 264 3.56 14.71 22.76
N ASP A 265 2.95 13.73 23.45
CA ASP A 265 1.75 13.99 24.21
C ASP A 265 2.09 15.03 25.29
N VAL A 266 1.39 16.16 25.26
CA VAL A 266 1.57 17.21 26.29
C VAL A 266 0.95 16.69 27.58
N GLU A 267 1.79 16.46 28.61
CA GLU A 267 1.34 16.10 29.95
C GLU A 267 0.37 17.14 30.55
#